data_3783e3362ce0a219441a3fb8497e5a88
#
_entry.id   3783e3362ce0a219441a3fb8497e5a88
#
_cell.length_a   1.000
_cell.length_b   1.000
_cell.length_c   1.000
_cell.angle_alpha   90.00
_cell.angle_beta   90.00
_cell.angle_gamma   90.00
#
_symmetry.space_group_name_H-M   'P 1'
#
loop_
_entity.id
_entity.type
_entity.pdbx_description
1 polymer ?
#
loop_
_entity_poly.entity_id
_entity_poly.type
_entity_poly.pdbx_seq_one_letter_code
_entity_poly.pdbx_strand_id
1 'polypeptide(L)'
;MPPKLNRKRALFVLTKIDEILAWEKQKETERDTRFVDLGRYLCEVRAGQYWRLENLKSFDEFLARRFPESRRKAYYLMSIHEHLPPQARKQLKEVGWAKGN
;
A
#
# COMPACT_ATOMS: atom_id res chain seq x y z
N MET A 1 -0.48 23.84 -4.94
CA MET A 1 0.51 23.70 -3.87
C MET A 1 0.52 22.27 -3.37
N PRO A 2 1.68 21.72 -3.03
CA PRO A 2 1.71 20.40 -2.44
C PRO A 2 1.04 20.40 -1.07
N PRO A 3 0.43 19.29 -0.65
CA PRO A 3 -0.19 19.22 0.66
C PRO A 3 0.85 19.34 1.77
N LYS A 4 0.41 19.85 2.90
CA LYS A 4 1.28 19.94 4.07
C LYS A 4 1.60 18.53 4.55
N LEU A 5 2.87 18.24 4.75
CA LEU A 5 3.33 16.92 5.17
C LEU A 5 3.02 16.70 6.65
N ASN A 6 2.17 15.74 6.94
CA ASN A 6 1.86 15.32 8.31
C ASN A 6 2.85 14.22 8.71
N ARG A 7 3.89 14.59 9.46
CA ARG A 7 4.96 13.65 9.79
C ARG A 7 4.50 12.47 10.62
N LYS A 8 3.62 12.68 11.59
CA LYS A 8 3.13 11.58 12.42
C LYS A 8 2.36 10.56 11.59
N ARG A 9 1.45 11.04 10.75
CA ARG A 9 0.67 10.15 9.89
C ARG A 9 1.56 9.48 8.86
N ALA A 10 2.48 10.24 8.27
CA ALA A 10 3.41 9.70 7.29
C ALA A 10 4.25 8.57 7.89
N LEU A 11 4.81 8.79 9.07
CA LEU A 11 5.61 7.76 9.74
C LEU A 11 4.77 6.52 10.04
N PHE A 12 3.55 6.71 10.51
CA PHE A 12 2.64 5.59 10.77
C PHE A 12 2.40 4.78 9.50
N VAL A 13 2.04 5.46 8.39
CA VAL A 13 1.73 4.78 7.14
C VAL A 13 2.96 4.06 6.58
N LEU A 14 4.10 4.74 6.55
CA LEU A 14 5.33 4.14 6.04
C LEU A 14 5.74 2.92 6.88
N THR A 15 5.61 3.00 8.19
CA THR A 15 5.89 1.88 9.08
C THR A 15 4.97 0.70 8.79
N LYS A 16 3.66 0.97 8.60
CA LYS A 16 2.70 -0.08 8.29
C LYS A 16 2.99 -0.76 6.95
N ILE A 17 3.38 0.02 5.95
CA ILE A 17 3.77 -0.54 4.66
C ILE A 17 4.96 -1.48 4.84
N ASP A 18 6.00 -1.05 5.57
CA ASP A 18 7.19 -1.86 5.79
C ASP A 18 6.86 -3.14 6.57
N GLU A 19 5.98 -3.04 7.58
CA GLU A 19 5.53 -4.22 8.32
C GLU A 19 4.82 -5.22 7.43
N ILE A 20 3.92 -4.74 6.56
CA ILE A 20 3.17 -5.62 5.65
C ILE A 20 4.12 -6.31 4.68
N LEU A 21 5.06 -5.57 4.11
CA LEU A 21 6.03 -6.13 3.17
C LEU A 21 6.93 -7.17 3.83
N ALA A 22 7.37 -6.89 5.06
CA ALA A 22 8.18 -7.85 5.81
C ALA A 22 7.39 -9.12 6.15
N TRP A 23 6.13 -8.94 6.56
CA TRP A 23 5.25 -10.06 6.90
C TRP A 23 4.98 -10.94 5.68
N GLU A 24 4.79 -10.34 4.51
CA GLU A 24 4.56 -11.07 3.27
C GLU A 24 5.68 -12.05 2.96
N LYS A 25 6.92 -11.66 3.21
CA LYS A 25 8.07 -12.53 2.96
C LYS A 25 8.08 -13.76 3.86
N GLN A 26 7.47 -13.68 5.03
CA GLN A 26 7.48 -14.76 6.00
C GLN A 26 6.27 -15.70 5.88
N LYS A 27 5.11 -15.15 5.48
CA LYS A 27 3.87 -15.92 5.44
C LYS A 27 3.12 -15.67 4.15
N GLU A 28 3.48 -16.42 3.14
CA GLU A 28 2.89 -16.26 1.81
C GLU A 28 1.42 -16.62 1.74
N THR A 29 0.95 -17.47 2.64
CA THR A 29 -0.42 -18.00 2.59
C THR A 29 -1.47 -17.14 3.29
N GLU A 30 -1.06 -16.21 4.12
CA GLU A 30 -1.99 -15.40 4.93
C GLU A 30 -1.86 -13.90 4.63
N ARG A 31 -1.97 -13.54 3.36
CA ARG A 31 -1.66 -12.17 2.92
C ARG A 31 -2.87 -11.35 2.49
N ASP A 32 -4.02 -11.98 2.43
CA ASP A 32 -5.22 -11.38 1.86
C ASP A 32 -5.66 -10.07 2.49
N THR A 33 -5.82 -10.06 3.81
CA THR A 33 -6.28 -8.87 4.54
C THR A 33 -5.27 -7.72 4.43
N ARG A 34 -4.00 -8.05 4.57
CA ARG A 34 -2.93 -7.05 4.59
C ARG A 34 -2.69 -6.44 3.21
N PHE A 35 -2.93 -7.20 2.15
CA PHE A 35 -2.78 -6.65 0.80
C PHE A 35 -3.80 -5.56 0.52
N VAL A 36 -5.04 -5.71 1.00
CA VAL A 36 -6.05 -4.68 0.83
C VAL A 36 -5.63 -3.41 1.57
N ASP A 37 -5.13 -3.57 2.80
CA ASP A 37 -4.66 -2.43 3.58
C ASP A 37 -3.42 -1.80 2.93
N LEU A 38 -2.54 -2.60 2.36
CA LEU A 38 -1.35 -2.09 1.67
C LEU A 38 -1.74 -1.15 0.53
N GLY A 39 -2.73 -1.53 -0.28
CA GLY A 39 -3.22 -0.68 -1.36
C GLY A 39 -3.74 0.65 -0.83
N ARG A 40 -4.48 0.62 0.26
CA ARG A 40 -5.01 1.82 0.90
C ARG A 40 -3.88 2.75 1.37
N TYR A 41 -2.88 2.19 2.04
CA TYR A 41 -1.75 2.98 2.52
C TYR A 41 -0.93 3.57 1.36
N LEU A 42 -0.76 2.81 0.28
CA LEU A 42 -0.05 3.34 -0.90
C LEU A 42 -0.78 4.53 -1.51
N CYS A 43 -2.11 4.46 -1.58
CA CYS A 43 -2.90 5.59 -2.07
C CYS A 43 -2.73 6.81 -1.16
N GLU A 44 -2.65 6.59 0.14
CA GLU A 44 -2.45 7.67 1.09
C GLU A 44 -1.05 8.30 0.92
N VAL A 45 -0.02 7.48 0.72
CA VAL A 45 1.34 7.99 0.46
C VAL A 45 1.34 8.89 -0.76
N ARG A 46 0.68 8.47 -1.83
CA ARG A 46 0.60 9.25 -3.06
C ARG A 46 -0.12 10.58 -2.82
N ALA A 47 -1.28 10.53 -2.19
CA ALA A 47 -2.09 11.73 -1.96
C ALA A 47 -1.41 12.71 -1.01
N GLY A 48 -0.78 12.22 0.06
CA GLY A 48 -0.12 13.06 1.04
C GLY A 48 1.35 13.34 0.75
N GLN A 49 1.89 12.74 -0.30
CA GLN A 49 3.29 12.89 -0.68
C GLN A 49 4.24 12.49 0.45
N TYR A 50 3.92 11.39 1.14
CA TYR A 50 4.70 10.93 2.30
C TYR A 50 6.11 10.49 1.92
N TRP A 51 6.33 10.15 0.64
CA TRP A 51 7.66 9.83 0.13
C TRP A 51 8.66 10.98 0.31
N ARG A 52 8.16 12.21 0.50
CA ARG A 52 9.01 13.37 0.78
C ARG A 52 9.75 13.24 2.12
N LEU A 53 9.18 12.49 3.06
CA LEU A 53 9.82 12.28 4.36
C LEU A 53 11.11 11.47 4.22
N GLU A 54 11.23 10.69 3.17
CA GLU A 54 12.41 9.89 2.87
C GLU A 54 13.34 10.56 1.85
N ASN A 55 13.13 11.84 1.59
CA ASN A 55 13.92 12.64 0.66
C ASN A 55 13.85 12.10 -0.79
N LEU A 56 12.78 11.42 -1.13
CA LEU A 56 12.53 10.96 -2.48
C LEU A 56 11.86 12.06 -3.28
N LYS A 57 11.98 11.99 -4.60
CA LYS A 57 11.49 13.05 -5.50
C LYS A 57 10.12 12.76 -6.09
N SER A 58 9.68 11.51 -6.05
CA SER A 58 8.43 11.13 -6.67
C SER A 58 7.87 9.87 -6.02
N PHE A 59 6.58 9.66 -6.25
CA PHE A 59 5.92 8.42 -5.83
C PHE A 59 6.51 7.20 -6.55
N ASP A 60 6.86 7.36 -7.82
CA ASP A 60 7.50 6.30 -8.59
C ASP A 60 8.81 5.85 -7.95
N GLU A 61 9.61 6.81 -7.50
CA GLU A 61 10.86 6.50 -6.82
C GLU A 61 10.59 5.75 -5.50
N PHE A 62 9.56 6.14 -4.77
CA PHE A 62 9.13 5.44 -3.57
C PHE A 62 8.75 3.99 -3.89
N LEU A 63 7.96 3.78 -4.95
CA LEU A 63 7.57 2.44 -5.35
C LEU A 63 8.77 1.59 -5.79
N ALA A 64 9.73 2.20 -6.48
CA ALA A 64 10.93 1.48 -6.92
C ALA A 64 11.71 0.94 -5.73
N ARG A 65 11.70 1.65 -4.60
CA ARG A 65 12.39 1.20 -3.39
C ARG A 65 11.62 0.11 -2.64
N ARG A 66 10.29 0.25 -2.56
CA ARG A 66 9.46 -0.70 -1.80
C ARG A 66 9.10 -1.95 -2.59
N PHE A 67 9.04 -1.82 -3.91
CA PHE A 67 8.63 -2.90 -4.81
C PHE A 67 9.67 -3.06 -5.92
N PRO A 68 10.91 -3.47 -5.57
CA PRO A 68 11.99 -3.55 -6.57
C PRO A 68 11.71 -4.58 -7.66
N GLU A 69 10.90 -5.59 -7.38
CA GLU A 69 10.59 -6.64 -8.34
C GLU A 69 9.46 -6.26 -9.28
N SER A 70 8.47 -5.49 -8.81
CA SER A 70 7.34 -5.13 -9.66
C SER A 70 6.55 -3.97 -9.08
N ARG A 71 6.65 -2.80 -9.73
CA ARG A 71 5.78 -1.67 -9.41
C ARG A 71 4.34 -1.93 -9.83
N ARG A 72 4.16 -2.84 -10.78
CA ARG A 72 2.83 -3.20 -11.25
C ARG A 72 1.96 -3.75 -10.12
N LYS A 73 2.56 -4.51 -9.22
CA LYS A 73 1.84 -5.05 -8.05
C LYS A 73 1.30 -3.91 -7.18
N ALA A 74 2.11 -2.88 -6.94
CA ALA A 74 1.69 -1.74 -6.13
C ALA A 74 0.51 -1.02 -6.78
N TYR A 75 0.59 -0.73 -8.07
CA TYR A 75 -0.50 -0.06 -8.77
C TYR A 75 -1.78 -0.90 -8.79
N TYR A 76 -1.63 -2.21 -8.91
CA TYR A 76 -2.78 -3.11 -8.86
C TYR A 76 -3.49 -3.04 -7.51
N LEU A 77 -2.73 -3.06 -6.42
CA LEU A 77 -3.29 -2.97 -5.08
C LEU A 77 -3.97 -1.62 -4.84
N MET A 78 -3.37 -0.56 -5.34
CA MET A 78 -3.97 0.77 -5.27
C MET A 78 -5.28 0.82 -6.05
N SER A 79 -5.31 0.19 -7.22
CA SER A 79 -6.50 0.12 -8.07
C SER A 79 -7.65 -0.58 -7.35
N ILE A 80 -7.37 -1.64 -6.62
CA ILE A 80 -8.38 -2.32 -5.81
C ILE A 80 -9.01 -1.36 -4.83
N HIS A 81 -8.19 -0.58 -4.12
CA HIS A 81 -8.70 0.38 -3.16
C HIS A 81 -9.52 1.48 -3.84
N GLU A 82 -9.08 1.97 -4.99
CA GLU A 82 -9.71 3.10 -5.66
C GLU A 82 -11.01 2.73 -6.38
N HIS A 83 -11.10 1.51 -6.93
CA HIS A 83 -12.20 1.15 -7.84
C HIS A 83 -13.18 0.15 -7.27
N LEU A 84 -12.85 -0.57 -6.21
CA LEU A 84 -13.81 -1.49 -5.60
C LEU A 84 -14.65 -0.77 -4.55
N PRO A 85 -15.97 -1.05 -4.51
CA PRO A 85 -16.80 -0.51 -3.43
C PRO A 85 -16.37 -1.10 -2.09
N PRO A 86 -16.66 -0.39 -0.97
CA PRO A 86 -16.25 -0.87 0.36
C PRO A 86 -16.73 -2.29 0.67
N GLN A 87 -17.91 -2.66 0.21
CA GLN A 87 -18.46 -3.99 0.43
C GLN A 87 -17.64 -5.07 -0.26
N ALA A 88 -17.20 -4.81 -1.49
CA ALA A 88 -16.37 -5.76 -2.23
C ALA A 88 -15.00 -5.91 -1.57
N ARG A 89 -14.41 -4.82 -1.07
CA ARG A 89 -13.14 -4.87 -0.35
C ARG A 89 -13.26 -5.71 0.92
N LYS A 90 -14.39 -5.58 1.63
CA LYS A 90 -14.65 -6.37 2.82
C LYS A 90 -14.72 -7.86 2.49
N GLN A 91 -15.37 -8.21 1.38
CA GLN A 91 -15.44 -9.60 0.95
C GLN A 91 -14.05 -10.18 0.64
N LEU A 92 -13.19 -9.39 0.00
CA LEU A 92 -11.83 -9.83 -0.25
C LEU A 92 -11.08 -10.13 1.04
N LYS A 93 -11.29 -9.35 2.08
CA LYS A 93 -10.70 -9.58 3.39
C LYS A 93 -11.21 -10.87 4.04
N GLU A 94 -12.50 -11.15 3.86
CA GLU A 94 -13.13 -12.31 4.48
C GLU A 94 -12.79 -13.63 3.78
N VAL A 95 -12.70 -13.62 2.45
CA VAL A 95 -12.50 -14.86 1.68
C VAL A 95 -11.05 -15.13 1.33
N GLY A 96 -10.18 -14.15 1.54
CA GLY A 96 -8.78 -14.27 1.22
C GLY A 96 -8.45 -13.73 -0.16
N TRP A 97 -7.35 -13.02 -0.23
CA TRP A 97 -6.88 -12.40 -1.48
C TRP A 97 -6.68 -13.41 -2.60
N ALA A 98 -6.00 -14.51 -2.29
CA ALA A 98 -5.68 -15.52 -3.28
C ALA A 98 -6.93 -16.20 -3.84
N LYS A 99 -8.00 -16.27 -3.06
CA LYS A 99 -9.25 -16.90 -3.48
C LYS A 99 -10.15 -15.95 -4.25
N GLY A 100 -9.89 -14.66 -4.18
CA GLY A 100 -10.66 -13.65 -4.89
C GLY A 100 -10.30 -13.54 -6.37
N ASN A 101 -9.32 -14.27 -6.79
CA ASN A 101 -8.90 -14.26 -8.18
C ASN A 101 -9.59 -15.34 -8.99
#